data_0a9db1fbaab4ceab430296a3abc6fedb
#
_entry.id   0a9db1fbaab4ceab430296a3abc6fedb
#
_cell.length_a   1.000
_cell.length_b   1.000
_cell.length_c   1.000
_cell.angle_alpha   90.00
_cell.angle_beta   90.00
_cell.angle_gamma   90.00
#
_symmetry.space_group_name_H-M   'P 1'
#
loop_
_entity.id
_entity.type
_entity.pdbx_description
1 polymer ?
#
loop_
_entity_poly.entity_id
_entity_poly.type
_entity_poly.pdbx_seq_one_letter_code
_entity_poly.pdbx_strand_id
1 'polypeptide(L)'
;IVPRTETMKGMNGTRFAQAYIEVLEQYASPYFMNNGDELIGYESDEGRELLTQYLRESGASLAMVEQNDQSQNITWPGTVELLNSIDYHGIRVFNEWGYIQNRYAYCGYTGPEEITNSFFRAIVERNCKVIWLKMILEPDNDVSWDADQTEWTYITDPAAYEKMILDLDARLEPMGYT
;
A
#
# COMPACT_ATOMS: atom_id res chain seq x y z
N ILE A 1 13.37 3.67 0.74
CA ILE A 1 12.45 3.81 1.92
C ILE A 1 11.27 4.64 1.47
N VAL A 2 10.06 4.20 1.80
CA VAL A 2 8.83 4.96 1.58
C VAL A 2 8.28 5.33 2.96
N PRO A 3 8.50 6.56 3.43
CA PRO A 3 7.92 7.00 4.70
C PRO A 3 6.40 6.99 4.63
N ARG A 4 5.76 6.63 5.73
CA ARG A 4 4.32 6.66 5.88
C ARG A 4 3.96 7.16 7.27
N THR A 5 3.16 8.18 7.35
CA THR A 5 2.68 8.73 8.62
C THR A 5 1.17 8.73 8.67
N GLU A 6 0.62 8.72 9.86
CA GLU A 6 -0.81 8.77 10.10
C GLU A 6 -1.25 10.22 10.34
N THR A 7 -2.29 10.63 9.65
CA THR A 7 -2.93 11.93 9.87
C THR A 7 -3.81 11.88 11.12
N MET A 8 -3.79 12.96 11.88
CA MET A 8 -4.63 13.14 13.06
C MET A 8 -5.49 14.40 12.87
N LYS A 9 -6.79 14.22 12.98
CA LYS A 9 -7.76 15.32 12.86
C LYS A 9 -7.44 16.45 13.85
N GLY A 10 -7.48 17.68 13.36
CA GLY A 10 -7.12 18.89 14.13
C GLY A 10 -5.61 19.17 14.20
N MET A 11 -4.77 18.33 13.60
CA MET A 11 -3.31 18.53 13.53
C MET A 11 -2.77 18.46 12.11
N ASN A 12 -3.62 18.24 11.13
CA ASN A 12 -3.28 17.98 9.73
C ASN A 12 -3.25 19.25 8.87
N GLY A 13 -2.61 20.30 9.37
CA GLY A 13 -2.46 21.57 8.65
C GLY A 13 -1.08 21.75 8.01
N THR A 14 -0.76 22.99 7.66
CA THR A 14 0.48 23.42 6.97
C THR A 14 1.74 22.87 7.63
N ARG A 15 1.84 23.00 8.95
CA ARG A 15 3.04 22.60 9.70
C ARG A 15 3.28 21.07 9.61
N PHE A 16 2.21 20.30 9.61
CA PHE A 16 2.30 18.85 9.49
C PHE A 16 2.73 18.46 8.05
N ALA A 17 2.14 19.10 7.04
CA ALA A 17 2.52 18.91 5.64
C ALA A 17 4.01 19.23 5.42
N GLN A 18 4.50 20.35 5.93
CA GLN A 18 5.89 20.76 5.83
C GLN A 18 6.83 19.74 6.48
N ALA A 19 6.56 19.33 7.72
CA ALA A 19 7.37 18.33 8.42
C ALA A 19 7.44 16.98 7.70
N TYR A 20 6.34 16.59 7.06
CA TYR A 20 6.33 15.34 6.30
C TYR A 20 7.09 15.45 4.97
N ILE A 21 7.01 16.60 4.29
CA ILE A 21 7.80 16.86 3.08
C ILE A 21 9.29 16.78 3.39
N GLU A 22 9.75 17.38 4.50
CA GLU A 22 11.15 17.27 4.96
C GLU A 22 11.60 15.81 5.13
N VAL A 23 10.72 14.94 5.63
CA VAL A 23 11.00 13.50 5.74
C VAL A 23 11.09 12.86 4.35
N LEU A 24 10.18 13.17 3.43
CA LEU A 24 10.22 12.63 2.08
C LEU A 24 11.49 13.03 1.33
N GLU A 25 11.93 14.28 1.48
CA GLU A 25 13.18 14.80 0.91
C GLU A 25 14.40 14.08 1.48
N GLN A 26 14.44 13.91 2.80
CA GLN A 26 15.53 13.20 3.48
C GLN A 26 15.75 11.78 2.95
N TYR A 27 14.69 11.09 2.61
CA TYR A 27 14.75 9.72 2.10
C TYR A 27 14.70 9.61 0.57
N ALA A 28 14.60 10.72 -0.13
CA ALA A 28 14.43 10.77 -1.59
C ALA A 28 13.36 9.77 -2.07
N SER A 29 12.21 9.78 -1.41
CA SER A 29 11.16 8.80 -1.66
C SER A 29 10.53 9.01 -3.04
N PRO A 30 10.48 7.99 -3.91
CA PRO A 30 9.81 8.10 -5.20
C PRO A 30 8.28 8.07 -5.06
N TYR A 31 7.78 7.81 -3.87
CA TYR A 31 6.37 7.67 -3.59
C TYR A 31 5.96 8.48 -2.38
N PHE A 32 4.83 9.16 -2.51
CA PHE A 32 4.10 9.74 -1.41
C PHE A 32 3.01 8.76 -0.98
N MET A 33 3.07 8.26 0.24
CA MET A 33 2.11 7.30 0.79
C MET A 33 1.47 7.85 2.06
N ASN A 34 0.19 8.12 2.00
CA ASN A 34 -0.59 8.61 3.14
C ASN A 34 -1.12 7.45 4.01
N ASN A 35 -1.42 7.75 5.27
CA ASN A 35 -2.18 6.90 6.19
C ASN A 35 -3.19 7.78 6.94
N GLY A 36 -4.23 7.18 7.54
CA GLY A 36 -5.31 7.89 8.21
C GLY A 36 -6.54 8.06 7.32
N ASP A 37 -7.38 9.04 7.62
CA ASP A 37 -8.71 9.19 7.02
C ASP A 37 -8.79 10.34 5.99
N GLU A 38 -7.74 11.12 5.82
CA GLU A 38 -7.66 12.27 4.92
C GLU A 38 -6.22 12.48 4.44
N LEU A 39 -6.04 13.26 3.39
CA LEU A 39 -4.71 13.61 2.90
C LEU A 39 -3.92 14.48 3.88
N ILE A 40 -2.60 14.28 3.90
CA ILE A 40 -1.67 15.15 4.64
C ILE A 40 -1.84 16.61 4.18
N GLY A 41 -1.93 17.51 5.14
CA GLY A 41 -2.12 18.94 4.90
C GLY A 41 -3.55 19.35 4.57
N TYR A 42 -4.51 18.44 4.57
CA TYR A 42 -5.89 18.68 4.13
C TYR A 42 -6.60 19.79 4.89
N GLU A 43 -6.29 19.99 6.17
CA GLU A 43 -6.97 20.98 7.02
C GLU A 43 -6.56 22.44 6.72
N SER A 44 -5.63 22.69 5.81
CA SER A 44 -5.26 24.05 5.39
C SER A 44 -5.01 24.16 3.88
N ASP A 45 -5.41 25.28 3.29
CA ASP A 45 -5.15 25.57 1.87
C ASP A 45 -3.64 25.59 1.58
N GLU A 46 -2.88 26.23 2.43
CA GLU A 46 -1.42 26.31 2.32
C GLU A 46 -0.76 24.92 2.43
N GLY A 47 -1.26 24.03 3.32
CA GLY A 47 -0.76 22.67 3.44
C GLY A 47 -1.00 21.83 2.18
N ARG A 48 -2.17 22.00 1.55
CA ARG A 48 -2.49 21.35 0.27
C ARG A 48 -1.63 21.89 -0.88
N GLU A 49 -1.38 23.19 -0.91
CA GLU A 49 -0.51 23.82 -1.91
C GLU A 49 0.93 23.32 -1.78
N LEU A 50 1.49 23.29 -0.56
CA LEU A 50 2.83 22.77 -0.29
C LEU A 50 2.99 21.33 -0.77
N LEU A 51 2.05 20.45 -0.44
CA LEU A 51 2.10 19.07 -0.89
C LEU A 51 2.02 18.94 -2.42
N THR A 52 1.13 19.71 -3.04
CA THR A 52 0.99 19.74 -4.51
C THR A 52 2.27 20.20 -5.17
N GLN A 53 2.87 21.27 -4.67
CA GLN A 53 4.14 21.80 -5.18
C GLN A 53 5.25 20.76 -5.05
N TYR A 54 5.41 20.18 -3.88
CA TYR A 54 6.41 19.13 -3.64
C TYR A 54 6.30 17.96 -4.63
N LEU A 55 5.09 17.42 -4.82
CA LEU A 55 4.89 16.30 -5.73
C LEU A 55 5.18 16.64 -7.19
N ARG A 56 4.85 17.85 -7.63
CA ARG A 56 5.19 18.33 -8.97
C ARG A 56 6.69 18.52 -9.18
N GLU A 57 7.39 19.08 -8.20
CA GLU A 57 8.81 19.35 -8.29
C GLU A 57 9.69 18.12 -8.14
N SER A 58 9.33 17.21 -7.23
CA SER A 58 10.07 15.97 -6.99
C SER A 58 9.78 14.88 -8.03
N GLY A 59 8.63 14.94 -8.72
CA GLY A 59 8.15 13.86 -9.58
C GLY A 59 7.72 12.60 -8.81
N ALA A 60 7.58 12.68 -7.49
CA ALA A 60 7.09 11.57 -6.70
C ALA A 60 5.62 11.27 -7.01
N SER A 61 5.28 9.99 -7.09
CA SER A 61 3.92 9.55 -7.37
C SER A 61 3.08 9.42 -6.11
N LEU A 62 1.81 9.82 -6.18
CA LEU A 62 0.84 9.49 -5.12
C LEU A 62 0.57 7.99 -5.11
N ALA A 63 0.94 7.32 -4.03
CA ALA A 63 0.70 5.90 -3.84
C ALA A 63 -0.70 5.66 -3.27
N MET A 64 -1.59 5.13 -4.10
CA MET A 64 -2.97 4.80 -3.72
C MET A 64 -3.04 3.35 -3.27
N VAL A 65 -3.11 3.12 -1.97
CA VAL A 65 -3.21 1.78 -1.38
C VAL A 65 -4.61 1.23 -1.56
N GLU A 66 -4.72 0.03 -2.14
CA GLU A 66 -6.01 -0.65 -2.25
C GLU A 66 -6.60 -0.96 -0.87
N GLN A 67 -7.84 -0.56 -0.67
CA GLN A 67 -8.63 -0.93 0.48
C GLN A 67 -9.28 -2.30 0.29
N ASN A 68 -9.81 -2.89 1.36
CA ASN A 68 -10.51 -4.17 1.31
C ASN A 68 -11.79 -4.12 0.45
N ASP A 69 -12.38 -2.95 0.28
CA ASP A 69 -13.48 -2.67 -0.64
C ASP A 69 -13.01 -2.25 -2.04
N GLN A 70 -11.71 -2.28 -2.28
CA GLN A 70 -11.04 -1.87 -3.52
C GLN A 70 -11.21 -0.37 -3.88
N SER A 71 -11.70 0.45 -2.96
CA SER A 71 -11.88 1.89 -3.20
C SER A 71 -10.56 2.66 -3.30
N GLN A 72 -9.46 2.09 -2.86
CA GLN A 72 -8.12 2.66 -2.88
C GLN A 72 -8.12 4.04 -2.28
N ASN A 73 -7.94 4.43 -1.23
CA ASN A 73 -7.81 5.79 -0.65
C ASN A 73 -8.37 6.97 -1.50
N ILE A 74 -8.97 6.70 -2.66
CA ILE A 74 -9.53 7.73 -3.54
C ILE A 74 -10.74 8.44 -2.91
N THR A 75 -11.37 7.78 -1.96
CA THR A 75 -12.49 8.33 -1.19
C THR A 75 -12.05 9.26 -0.06
N TRP A 76 -10.77 9.32 0.23
CA TRP A 76 -10.26 10.22 1.27
C TRP A 76 -10.40 11.69 0.86
N PRO A 77 -10.82 12.57 1.76
CA PRO A 77 -10.87 14.00 1.50
C PRO A 77 -9.55 14.54 0.95
N GLY A 78 -9.62 15.27 -0.15
CA GLY A 78 -8.47 15.89 -0.82
C GLY A 78 -7.75 15.02 -1.85
N THR A 79 -8.00 13.69 -1.91
CA THR A 79 -7.27 12.80 -2.84
C THR A 79 -7.55 13.13 -4.31
N VAL A 80 -8.81 13.34 -4.66
CA VAL A 80 -9.20 13.65 -6.05
C VAL A 80 -8.66 15.01 -6.47
N GLU A 81 -8.74 15.98 -5.61
CA GLU A 81 -8.21 17.33 -5.83
C GLU A 81 -6.70 17.30 -6.05
N LEU A 82 -5.96 16.55 -5.22
CA LEU A 82 -4.53 16.38 -5.38
C LEU A 82 -4.19 15.68 -6.69
N LEU A 83 -4.85 14.57 -7.03
CA LEU A 83 -4.63 13.86 -8.30
C LEU A 83 -4.83 14.79 -9.51
N ASN A 84 -5.90 15.58 -9.51
CA ASN A 84 -6.13 16.58 -10.55
C ASN A 84 -5.00 17.62 -10.61
N SER A 85 -4.48 18.02 -9.45
CA SER A 85 -3.43 19.03 -9.36
C SER A 85 -2.06 18.54 -9.83
N ILE A 86 -1.80 17.24 -9.79
CA ILE A 86 -0.54 16.59 -10.22
C ILE A 86 -0.70 15.80 -11.54
N ASP A 87 -1.64 16.19 -12.38
CA ASP A 87 -1.90 15.55 -13.69
C ASP A 87 -2.08 14.02 -13.60
N TYR A 88 -2.79 13.56 -12.56
CA TYR A 88 -3.03 12.14 -12.26
C TYR A 88 -1.77 11.30 -12.07
N HIS A 89 -0.66 11.92 -11.66
CA HIS A 89 0.59 11.21 -11.36
C HIS A 89 0.45 10.36 -10.08
N GLY A 90 -0.29 9.27 -10.21
CA GLY A 90 -0.60 8.32 -9.14
C GLY A 90 -0.28 6.89 -9.53
N ILE A 91 0.04 6.07 -8.56
CA ILE A 91 0.28 4.64 -8.72
C ILE A 91 -0.59 3.82 -7.78
N ARG A 92 -0.95 2.62 -8.21
CA ARG A 92 -1.70 1.68 -7.38
C ARG A 92 -0.74 0.82 -6.56
N VAL A 93 -1.04 0.69 -5.27
CA VAL A 93 -0.33 -0.16 -4.33
C VAL A 93 -1.25 -1.30 -3.91
N PHE A 94 -0.84 -2.53 -4.14
CA PHE A 94 -1.52 -3.69 -3.62
C PHE A 94 -1.04 -4.00 -2.21
N ASN A 95 -1.98 -4.16 -1.30
CA ASN A 95 -1.74 -4.51 0.09
C ASN A 95 -2.50 -5.78 0.44
N GLU A 96 -1.78 -6.89 0.67
CA GLU A 96 -2.38 -8.13 1.12
C GLU A 96 -2.87 -7.99 2.56
N TRP A 97 -4.15 -8.26 2.77
CA TRP A 97 -4.76 -8.24 4.10
C TRP A 97 -4.63 -9.59 4.78
N GLY A 98 -4.32 -9.58 6.07
CA GLY A 98 -4.16 -10.82 6.83
C GLY A 98 -5.36 -11.76 6.76
N TYR A 99 -6.59 -11.23 6.77
CA TYR A 99 -7.78 -12.06 6.67
C TYR A 99 -7.91 -12.79 5.31
N ILE A 100 -7.31 -12.26 4.23
CA ILE A 100 -7.28 -12.94 2.93
C ILE A 100 -6.39 -14.17 3.01
N GLN A 101 -5.27 -14.07 3.70
CA GLN A 101 -4.36 -15.20 3.91
C GLN A 101 -5.03 -16.31 4.71
N ASN A 102 -5.77 -15.98 5.75
CA ASN A 102 -6.58 -16.95 6.48
C ASN A 102 -7.66 -17.63 5.62
N ARG A 103 -8.26 -16.86 4.72
CA ARG A 103 -9.23 -17.38 3.77
C ARG A 103 -8.64 -18.46 2.89
N TYR A 104 -7.40 -18.27 2.44
CA TYR A 104 -6.68 -19.26 1.66
C TYR A 104 -6.47 -20.55 2.45
N ALA A 105 -6.02 -20.46 3.69
CA ALA A 105 -5.85 -21.62 4.55
C ALA A 105 -7.17 -22.36 4.78
N TYR A 106 -8.25 -21.63 5.09
CA TYR A 106 -9.59 -22.21 5.28
C TYR A 106 -10.12 -22.89 4.03
N CYS A 107 -9.88 -22.33 2.84
CA CYS A 107 -10.29 -22.91 1.57
C CYS A 107 -9.37 -24.07 1.11
N GLY A 108 -8.36 -24.43 1.89
CA GLY A 108 -7.40 -25.47 1.54
C GLY A 108 -6.40 -25.06 0.47
N TYR A 109 -6.20 -23.75 0.25
CA TYR A 109 -5.17 -23.24 -0.63
C TYR A 109 -3.79 -23.29 0.05
N THR A 110 -2.76 -23.55 -0.73
CA THR A 110 -1.38 -23.53 -0.24
C THR A 110 -0.88 -22.08 -0.19
N GLY A 111 -0.65 -21.55 1.01
CA GLY A 111 -0.41 -20.14 1.30
C GLY A 111 0.49 -19.38 0.33
N PRO A 112 1.79 -19.73 0.17
CA PRO A 112 2.69 -18.95 -0.69
C PRO A 112 2.27 -18.91 -2.16
N GLU A 113 1.75 -20.02 -2.70
CA GLU A 113 1.33 -20.10 -4.10
C GLU A 113 0.13 -19.20 -4.38
N GLU A 114 -0.88 -19.20 -3.51
CA GLU A 114 -2.06 -18.36 -3.69
C GLU A 114 -1.75 -16.87 -3.49
N ILE A 115 -0.81 -16.54 -2.60
CA ILE A 115 -0.33 -15.17 -2.46
C ILE A 115 0.39 -14.72 -3.74
N THR A 116 1.24 -15.58 -4.31
CA THR A 116 1.87 -15.33 -5.62
C THR A 116 0.84 -15.10 -6.72
N ASN A 117 -0.22 -15.91 -6.77
CA ASN A 117 -1.33 -15.73 -7.71
C ASN A 117 -2.05 -14.40 -7.50
N SER A 118 -2.25 -14.00 -6.26
CA SER A 118 -2.87 -12.72 -5.91
C SER A 118 -2.03 -11.54 -6.37
N PHE A 119 -0.72 -11.58 -6.13
CA PHE A 119 0.22 -10.54 -6.59
C PHE A 119 0.30 -10.47 -8.10
N PHE A 120 0.40 -11.62 -8.78
CA PHE A 120 0.39 -11.67 -10.23
C PHE A 120 -0.85 -10.98 -10.83
N ARG A 121 -2.04 -11.31 -10.31
CA ARG A 121 -3.28 -10.67 -10.77
C ARG A 121 -3.33 -9.19 -10.41
N ALA A 122 -2.82 -8.79 -9.25
CA ALA A 122 -2.74 -7.38 -8.88
C ALA A 122 -1.90 -6.58 -9.88
N ILE A 123 -0.77 -7.13 -10.33
CA ILE A 123 0.12 -6.48 -11.30
C ILE A 123 -0.52 -6.48 -12.70
N VAL A 124 -0.90 -7.65 -13.20
CA VAL A 124 -1.29 -7.82 -14.60
C VAL A 124 -2.70 -7.32 -14.88
N GLU A 125 -3.67 -7.67 -14.01
CA GLU A 125 -5.07 -7.35 -14.25
C GLU A 125 -5.47 -5.97 -13.69
N ARG A 126 -4.89 -5.57 -12.56
CA ARG A 126 -5.26 -4.34 -11.86
C ARG A 126 -4.25 -3.20 -11.99
N ASN A 127 -3.15 -3.45 -12.73
CA ASN A 127 -2.08 -2.46 -12.98
C ASN A 127 -1.47 -1.89 -11.69
N CYS A 128 -1.36 -2.70 -10.63
CA CYS A 128 -0.64 -2.29 -9.43
C CYS A 128 0.86 -2.24 -9.73
N LYS A 129 1.51 -1.11 -9.41
CA LYS A 129 2.93 -0.89 -9.65
C LYS A 129 3.80 -1.17 -8.43
N VAL A 130 3.19 -1.21 -7.25
CA VAL A 130 3.85 -1.49 -5.98
C VAL A 130 3.09 -2.60 -5.26
N ILE A 131 3.82 -3.58 -4.78
CA ILE A 131 3.30 -4.61 -3.89
C ILE A 131 3.83 -4.32 -2.49
N TRP A 132 2.93 -4.08 -1.57
CA TRP A 132 3.28 -3.98 -0.16
C TRP A 132 3.34 -5.38 0.44
N LEU A 133 4.54 -5.95 0.38
CA LEU A 133 4.80 -7.27 0.91
C LEU A 133 4.77 -7.24 2.44
N LYS A 134 3.86 -8.00 3.01
CA LYS A 134 3.77 -8.26 4.45
C LYS A 134 4.29 -9.66 4.74
N MET A 135 4.62 -9.91 6.00
CA MET A 135 4.93 -11.26 6.45
C MET A 135 3.70 -12.15 6.24
N ILE A 136 3.94 -13.33 5.67
CA ILE A 136 2.90 -14.32 5.44
C ILE A 136 2.43 -14.85 6.80
N LEU A 137 1.12 -14.93 6.99
CA LEU A 137 0.53 -15.46 8.19
C LEU A 137 0.31 -16.96 8.04
N GLU A 138 0.87 -17.73 8.97
CA GLU A 138 0.52 -19.13 9.11
C GLU A 138 -0.74 -19.22 9.98
N PRO A 139 -1.79 -19.89 9.54
CA PRO A 139 -2.94 -20.10 10.41
C PRO A 139 -2.47 -20.94 11.61
N ASP A 140 -2.67 -20.42 12.80
CA ASP A 140 -2.53 -21.21 14.01
C ASP A 140 -3.60 -22.30 13.94
N ASN A 141 -3.20 -23.55 14.04
CA ASN A 141 -4.12 -24.70 13.95
C ASN A 141 -5.18 -24.72 15.07
N ASP A 142 -4.99 -23.92 16.12
CA ASP A 142 -5.92 -23.74 17.23
C ASP A 142 -6.91 -22.60 17.02
N VAL A 143 -6.81 -21.88 15.92
CA VAL A 143 -7.61 -20.70 15.65
C VAL A 143 -8.94 -21.10 15.01
N SER A 144 -10.02 -21.08 15.77
CA SER A 144 -11.38 -21.19 15.24
C SER A 144 -11.73 -19.96 14.40
N TRP A 145 -12.53 -20.15 13.35
CA TRP A 145 -13.06 -19.06 12.53
C TRP A 145 -14.02 -18.18 13.32
N ASP A 146 -13.52 -17.40 14.23
CA ASP A 146 -14.29 -16.37 14.87
C ASP A 146 -13.90 -15.00 14.28
N ALA A 147 -14.88 -14.20 13.92
CA ALA A 147 -14.67 -12.90 13.30
C ALA A 147 -13.88 -11.93 14.20
N ASP A 148 -13.78 -12.25 15.49
CA ASP A 148 -13.07 -11.48 16.50
C ASP A 148 -11.60 -11.88 16.69
N GLN A 149 -11.07 -12.74 15.82
CA GLN A 149 -9.68 -13.18 15.95
C GLN A 149 -8.69 -12.07 15.70
N THR A 150 -7.96 -11.73 16.74
CA THR A 150 -6.90 -10.72 16.72
C THR A 150 -5.48 -11.30 16.71
N GLU A 151 -5.34 -12.60 16.91
CA GLU A 151 -4.03 -13.26 16.95
C GLU A 151 -3.73 -13.99 15.64
N TRP A 152 -2.61 -13.60 15.03
CA TRP A 152 -2.14 -14.12 13.75
C TRP A 152 -0.73 -14.68 13.93
N THR A 153 -0.52 -15.92 13.51
CA THR A 153 0.83 -16.49 13.44
C THR A 153 1.44 -16.18 12.08
N TYR A 154 2.64 -15.63 12.07
CA TYR A 154 3.33 -15.25 10.83
C TYR A 154 4.23 -16.39 10.35
N ILE A 155 4.13 -16.73 9.08
CA ILE A 155 5.14 -17.56 8.44
C ILE A 155 6.40 -16.73 8.33
N THR A 156 7.42 -17.13 9.07
CA THR A 156 8.75 -16.49 9.05
C THR A 156 9.76 -17.32 8.26
N ASP A 157 9.30 -18.25 7.42
CA ASP A 157 10.17 -19.06 6.59
C ASP A 157 10.72 -18.25 5.41
N PRO A 158 12.01 -17.87 5.41
CA PRO A 158 12.62 -17.14 4.32
C PRO A 158 12.55 -17.88 2.98
N ALA A 159 12.58 -19.21 2.99
CA ALA A 159 12.52 -20.00 1.77
C ALA A 159 11.16 -19.92 1.09
N ALA A 160 10.07 -19.81 1.86
CA ALA A 160 8.73 -19.58 1.32
C ALA A 160 8.63 -18.22 0.63
N TYR A 161 9.23 -17.17 1.22
CA TYR A 161 9.29 -15.84 0.60
C TYR A 161 10.13 -15.82 -0.66
N GLU A 162 11.32 -16.41 -0.62
CA GLU A 162 12.19 -16.51 -1.79
C GLU A 162 11.48 -17.20 -2.94
N LYS A 163 10.87 -18.35 -2.67
CA LYS A 163 10.09 -19.08 -3.67
C LYS A 163 8.97 -18.25 -4.26
N MET A 164 8.21 -17.54 -3.43
CA MET A 164 7.11 -16.67 -3.85
C MET A 164 7.60 -15.56 -4.79
N ILE A 165 8.72 -14.90 -4.44
CA ILE A 165 9.29 -13.82 -5.26
C ILE A 165 9.82 -14.38 -6.59
N LEU A 166 10.56 -15.50 -6.57
CA LEU A 166 11.09 -16.12 -7.77
C LEU A 166 9.97 -16.64 -8.70
N ASP A 167 8.92 -17.24 -8.16
CA ASP A 167 7.76 -17.68 -8.94
C ASP A 167 7.02 -16.49 -9.57
N LEU A 168 6.93 -15.36 -8.87
CA LEU A 168 6.31 -14.14 -9.38
C LEU A 168 7.15 -13.55 -10.52
N ASP A 169 8.45 -13.43 -10.32
CA ASP A 169 9.39 -12.91 -11.31
C ASP A 169 9.38 -13.75 -12.60
N ALA A 170 9.49 -15.07 -12.47
CA ALA A 170 9.45 -16.00 -13.60
C ALA A 170 8.14 -15.92 -14.42
N ARG A 171 7.06 -15.49 -13.83
CA ARG A 171 5.75 -15.29 -14.50
C ARG A 171 5.64 -13.92 -15.15
N LEU A 172 6.27 -12.90 -14.58
CA LEU A 172 6.18 -11.51 -15.04
C LEU A 172 7.22 -11.18 -16.13
N GLU A 173 8.44 -11.75 -16.05
CA GLU A 173 9.53 -11.50 -17.00
C GLU A 173 9.11 -11.73 -18.48
N PRO A 174 8.45 -12.85 -18.85
CA PRO A 174 8.02 -13.09 -20.23
C PRO A 174 6.98 -12.09 -20.74
N MET A 175 6.33 -11.35 -19.84
CA MET A 175 5.34 -10.30 -20.15
C MET A 175 5.97 -8.91 -20.25
N GLY A 176 7.30 -8.80 -20.05
CA GLY A 176 8.05 -7.55 -20.13
C GLY A 176 8.03 -6.69 -18.86
N TYR A 177 7.66 -7.27 -17.72
CA TYR A 177 7.86 -6.62 -16.42
C TYR A 177 9.30 -6.86 -15.95
N THR A 178 9.95 -5.82 -15.40
CA THR A 178 11.32 -5.85 -14.88
C THR A 178 11.39 -5.22 -13.50
#